data_b16ea04028cfde17d80f3fb267da6d51
#
_entry.id   b16ea04028cfde17d80f3fb267da6d51
#
_cell.length_a   1.000
_cell.length_b   1.000
_cell.length_c   1.000
_cell.angle_alpha   90.00
_cell.angle_beta   90.00
_cell.angle_gamma   90.00
#
_symmetry.space_group_name_H-M   'P 1'
#
loop_
_entity.id
_entity.type
_entity.pdbx_description
1 polymer ?
#
loop_
_entity_poly.entity_id
_entity_poly.type
_entity_poly.pdbx_seq_one_letter_code
_entity_poly.pdbx_strand_id
1 'polypeptide(L)'
;MYDYLIKNGLVVDGSGKPAVKADVAVKGDKVARIAPDIQEPAAEVYDAAGKYVIPGLIDPHVHEEWYCFDDGRYESYIRQGVTTLVNGNCSHSITPGHKKEVLDYYLGNGLVGLKQYQRYLRDWPDWHDFEGYAQAVEQVGTNCNFVTLLGHGSIRQYVMHGAYNRAPDELEQAQHGSGRLGYFLRSGLCPQPVCLYGGTVQCSQSDQTI
;
A
#
# COMPACT_ATOMS: atom_id res chain seq x y z
N MET A 1 27.00 -4.66 10.78
CA MET A 1 25.86 -4.94 11.68
C MET A 1 24.60 -4.81 10.88
N TYR A 2 23.74 -5.81 10.93
CA TYR A 2 22.40 -5.78 10.30
C TYR A 2 21.40 -5.07 11.23
N ASP A 3 20.27 -4.66 10.67
CA ASP A 3 19.20 -4.09 11.50
C ASP A 3 18.37 -5.23 12.10
N TYR A 4 18.00 -6.22 11.26
CA TYR A 4 17.28 -7.41 11.69
C TYR A 4 17.98 -8.67 11.22
N LEU A 5 17.94 -9.73 12.05
CA LEU A 5 18.38 -11.07 11.70
C LEU A 5 17.30 -12.07 12.12
N ILE A 6 16.71 -12.73 11.14
CA ILE A 6 15.73 -13.79 11.33
C ILE A 6 16.44 -15.12 11.21
N LYS A 7 16.52 -15.88 12.29
CA LYS A 7 17.28 -17.14 12.38
C LYS A 7 16.39 -18.37 12.29
N ASN A 8 16.97 -19.44 11.79
CA ASN A 8 16.41 -20.80 11.82
C ASN A 8 15.10 -20.99 11.01
N GLY A 9 14.74 -20.05 10.14
CA GLY A 9 13.51 -20.08 9.37
C GLY A 9 13.53 -21.07 8.22
N LEU A 10 12.35 -21.51 7.77
CA LEU A 10 12.15 -22.20 6.51
C LEU A 10 11.81 -21.15 5.45
N VAL A 11 12.82 -20.75 4.68
CA VAL A 11 12.71 -19.61 3.75
C VAL A 11 12.09 -20.05 2.43
N VAL A 12 11.05 -19.33 2.00
CA VAL A 12 10.42 -19.42 0.68
C VAL A 12 10.56 -18.05 0.01
N ASP A 13 11.38 -17.95 -1.01
CA ASP A 13 11.79 -16.69 -1.62
C ASP A 13 10.87 -16.20 -2.76
N GLY A 14 9.81 -16.94 -3.07
CA GLY A 14 8.89 -16.64 -4.17
C GLY A 14 9.38 -17.09 -5.55
N SER A 15 10.56 -17.69 -5.67
CA SER A 15 11.12 -18.16 -6.96
C SER A 15 10.49 -19.45 -7.48
N GLY A 16 9.60 -20.08 -6.72
CA GLY A 16 9.04 -21.40 -7.03
C GLY A 16 9.94 -22.58 -6.65
N LYS A 17 11.14 -22.33 -6.11
CA LYS A 17 12.02 -23.36 -5.58
C LYS A 17 11.51 -23.91 -4.24
N PRO A 18 11.91 -25.14 -3.86
CA PRO A 18 11.63 -25.69 -2.54
C PRO A 18 12.13 -24.75 -1.43
N ALA A 19 11.39 -24.73 -0.31
CA ALA A 19 11.81 -24.02 0.89
C ALA A 19 13.15 -24.52 1.42
N VAL A 20 14.00 -23.61 1.89
CA VAL A 20 15.30 -23.94 2.45
C VAL A 20 15.42 -23.42 3.88
N LYS A 21 16.04 -24.23 4.76
CA LYS A 21 16.38 -23.76 6.11
C LYS A 21 17.52 -22.76 6.02
N ALA A 22 17.26 -21.51 6.42
CA ALA A 22 18.23 -20.44 6.34
C ALA A 22 17.90 -19.30 7.31
N ASP A 23 18.89 -18.43 7.53
CA ASP A 23 18.74 -17.15 8.19
C ASP A 23 18.55 -16.04 7.14
N VAL A 24 17.83 -15.00 7.51
CA VAL A 24 17.59 -13.83 6.66
C VAL A 24 18.06 -12.59 7.42
N ALA A 25 19.02 -11.88 6.84
CA ALA A 25 19.52 -10.60 7.36
C ALA A 25 18.96 -9.44 6.56
N VAL A 26 18.48 -8.42 7.28
CA VAL A 26 17.93 -7.18 6.71
C VAL A 26 18.81 -6.00 7.09
N LYS A 27 19.06 -5.13 6.11
CA LYS A 27 19.79 -3.87 6.28
C LYS A 27 19.07 -2.75 5.56
N GLY A 28 18.65 -1.74 6.31
CA GLY A 28 17.78 -0.69 5.79
C GLY A 28 16.49 -1.31 5.23
N ASP A 29 16.21 -1.03 4.00
CA ASP A 29 15.02 -1.47 3.29
C ASP A 29 15.21 -2.74 2.44
N LYS A 30 16.30 -3.48 2.64
CA LYS A 30 16.67 -4.62 1.78
C LYS A 30 16.99 -5.88 2.56
N VAL A 31 16.60 -7.01 1.99
CA VAL A 31 17.18 -8.31 2.37
C VAL A 31 18.63 -8.30 1.90
N ALA A 32 19.55 -8.20 2.86
CA ALA A 32 20.97 -8.06 2.59
C ALA A 32 21.64 -9.42 2.34
N ARG A 33 21.15 -10.48 3.01
CA ARG A 33 21.73 -11.82 2.89
C ARG A 33 20.74 -12.91 3.29
N ILE A 34 20.77 -14.02 2.58
CA ILE A 34 20.13 -15.29 2.99
C ILE A 34 21.21 -16.36 2.99
N ALA A 35 21.42 -17.02 4.11
CA ALA A 35 22.43 -18.08 4.27
C ALA A 35 22.06 -19.05 5.40
N PRO A 36 22.58 -20.29 5.39
CA PRO A 36 22.23 -21.30 6.41
C PRO A 36 22.56 -20.90 7.84
N ASP A 37 23.58 -20.09 8.06
CA ASP A 37 23.99 -19.64 9.38
C ASP A 37 24.72 -18.30 9.28
N ILE A 38 24.08 -17.23 9.76
CA ILE A 38 24.61 -15.88 9.75
C ILE A 38 25.09 -15.55 11.17
N GLN A 39 26.40 -15.30 11.32
CA GLN A 39 27.03 -15.00 12.61
C GLN A 39 27.24 -13.51 12.85
N GLU A 40 27.08 -12.68 11.83
CA GLU A 40 27.27 -11.24 11.96
C GLU A 40 26.20 -10.64 12.87
N PRO A 41 26.55 -9.64 13.70
CA PRO A 41 25.65 -9.03 14.65
C PRO A 41 24.52 -8.26 13.95
N ALA A 42 23.34 -8.27 14.57
CA ALA A 42 22.19 -7.45 14.22
C ALA A 42 21.69 -6.67 15.44
N ALA A 43 20.97 -5.58 15.19
CA ALA A 43 20.33 -4.81 16.26
C ALA A 43 19.21 -5.62 16.93
N GLU A 44 18.43 -6.34 16.12
CA GLU A 44 17.39 -7.23 16.60
C GLU A 44 17.51 -8.62 15.97
N VAL A 45 17.25 -9.65 16.77
CA VAL A 45 17.32 -11.06 16.34
C VAL A 45 16.00 -11.74 16.65
N TYR A 46 15.42 -12.40 15.65
CA TYR A 46 14.17 -13.16 15.75
C TYR A 46 14.42 -14.63 15.47
N ASP A 47 13.98 -15.52 16.36
CA ASP A 47 14.02 -16.96 16.12
C ASP A 47 12.75 -17.41 15.38
N ALA A 48 12.94 -17.90 14.16
CA ALA A 48 11.90 -18.42 13.29
C ALA A 48 11.89 -19.96 13.25
N ALA A 49 12.45 -20.63 14.26
CA ALA A 49 12.44 -22.08 14.31
C ALA A 49 11.02 -22.64 14.21
N GLY A 50 10.80 -23.56 13.26
CA GLY A 50 9.48 -24.13 12.97
C GLY A 50 8.52 -23.24 12.20
N LYS A 51 8.96 -22.06 11.73
CA LYS A 51 8.15 -21.12 10.96
C LYS A 51 8.67 -20.95 9.54
N TYR A 52 7.78 -20.56 8.63
CA TYR A 52 8.15 -20.10 7.31
C TYR A 52 8.51 -18.62 7.32
N VAL A 53 9.57 -18.27 6.58
CA VAL A 53 9.94 -16.89 6.28
C VAL A 53 9.64 -16.66 4.81
N ILE A 54 8.69 -15.80 4.53
CA ILE A 54 8.19 -15.54 3.19
C ILE A 54 8.22 -14.04 2.89
N PRO A 55 8.24 -13.61 1.61
CA PRO A 55 7.93 -12.23 1.25
C PRO A 55 6.56 -11.82 1.76
N GLY A 56 6.39 -10.54 2.07
CA GLY A 56 5.07 -10.02 2.41
C GLY A 56 4.07 -10.25 1.29
N LEU A 57 2.83 -10.58 1.68
CA LEU A 57 1.76 -10.86 0.74
C LEU A 57 1.29 -9.58 0.05
N ILE A 58 0.86 -9.72 -1.19
CA ILE A 58 0.25 -8.65 -1.97
C ILE A 58 -1.24 -8.94 -2.08
N ASP A 59 -2.08 -8.02 -1.60
CA ASP A 59 -3.51 -8.08 -1.92
C ASP A 59 -3.75 -7.32 -3.23
N PRO A 60 -4.12 -8.02 -4.31
CA PRO A 60 -4.21 -7.42 -5.64
C PRO A 60 -5.51 -6.65 -5.88
N HIS A 61 -6.43 -6.61 -4.91
CA HIS A 61 -7.74 -6.00 -5.13
C HIS A 61 -8.36 -5.48 -3.84
N VAL A 62 -8.07 -4.22 -3.51
CA VAL A 62 -8.65 -3.53 -2.36
C VAL A 62 -9.20 -2.16 -2.75
N HIS A 63 -9.99 -1.56 -1.84
CA HIS A 63 -10.58 -0.23 -1.98
C HIS A 63 -10.35 0.60 -0.71
N GLU A 64 -9.11 0.58 -0.22
CA GLU A 64 -8.72 1.14 1.08
C GLU A 64 -7.77 2.35 0.93
N GLU A 65 -7.72 2.97 -0.24
CA GLU A 65 -6.79 4.04 -0.58
C GLU A 65 -6.92 5.30 0.27
N TRP A 66 -8.05 5.50 0.91
CA TRP A 66 -8.29 6.63 1.82
C TRP A 66 -8.08 6.31 3.30
N TYR A 67 -8.04 5.02 3.67
CA TYR A 67 -7.89 4.61 5.06
C TYR A 67 -6.55 5.07 5.66
N CYS A 68 -5.56 5.35 4.81
CA CYS A 68 -4.29 5.97 5.23
C CYS A 68 -4.49 7.31 5.98
N PHE A 69 -5.51 8.09 5.59
CA PHE A 69 -5.80 9.38 6.24
C PHE A 69 -6.64 9.25 7.51
N ASP A 70 -7.17 8.07 7.79
CA ASP A 70 -7.92 7.80 9.03
C ASP A 70 -7.01 7.23 10.12
N ASP A 71 -6.31 6.15 9.81
CA ASP A 71 -5.51 5.38 10.76
C ASP A 71 -4.11 5.06 10.22
N GLY A 72 -3.98 4.74 8.92
CA GLY A 72 -2.71 4.43 8.25
C GLY A 72 -2.03 3.14 8.71
N ARG A 73 -2.49 2.52 9.80
CA ARG A 73 -1.84 1.33 10.39
C ARG A 73 -2.12 0.05 9.61
N TYR A 74 -3.28 -0.06 8.98
CA TYR A 74 -3.70 -1.24 8.22
C TYR A 74 -3.53 -2.55 9.00
N GLU A 75 -3.81 -2.55 10.31
CA GLU A 75 -3.56 -3.69 11.19
C GLU A 75 -4.22 -4.98 10.72
N SER A 76 -5.43 -4.90 10.16
CA SER A 76 -6.14 -6.06 9.63
C SER A 76 -5.39 -6.77 8.52
N TYR A 77 -4.69 -6.01 7.67
CA TYR A 77 -3.85 -6.54 6.59
C TYR A 77 -2.50 -7.02 7.10
N ILE A 78 -1.81 -6.18 7.87
CA ILE A 78 -0.48 -6.49 8.42
C ILE A 78 -0.52 -7.76 9.27
N ARG A 79 -1.55 -7.94 10.11
CA ARG A 79 -1.72 -9.15 10.94
C ARG A 79 -1.95 -10.42 10.14
N GLN A 80 -2.32 -10.31 8.87
CA GLN A 80 -2.45 -11.43 7.93
C GLN A 80 -1.20 -11.60 7.06
N GLY A 81 -0.17 -10.75 7.24
CA GLY A 81 1.05 -10.78 6.44
C GLY A 81 0.95 -10.04 5.12
N VAL A 82 -0.15 -9.32 4.86
CA VAL A 82 -0.29 -8.47 3.67
C VAL A 82 0.47 -7.16 3.92
N THR A 83 1.39 -6.84 3.02
CA THR A 83 2.26 -5.67 3.14
C THR A 83 2.20 -4.75 1.93
N THR A 84 1.48 -5.17 0.88
CA THR A 84 1.25 -4.37 -0.32
C THR A 84 -0.21 -4.47 -0.73
N LEU A 85 -0.83 -3.33 -0.97
CA LEU A 85 -2.23 -3.20 -1.36
C LEU A 85 -2.32 -2.62 -2.77
N VAL A 86 -3.08 -3.28 -3.65
CA VAL A 86 -3.36 -2.76 -5.00
C VAL A 86 -4.75 -2.13 -5.00
N ASN A 87 -4.78 -0.82 -5.05
CA ASN A 87 -5.97 0.02 -5.03
C ASN A 87 -6.37 0.50 -6.44
N GLY A 88 -7.53 1.16 -6.56
CA GLY A 88 -8.01 1.72 -7.83
C GLY A 88 -8.72 0.70 -8.72
N ASN A 89 -9.16 -0.40 -8.14
CA ASN A 89 -9.91 -1.45 -8.82
C ASN A 89 -11.36 -1.05 -9.11
N CYS A 90 -12.09 -1.87 -9.86
CA CYS A 90 -13.53 -1.72 -10.17
C CYS A 90 -13.89 -0.36 -10.79
N SER A 91 -12.99 0.24 -11.54
CA SER A 91 -13.13 1.60 -12.11
C SER A 91 -13.12 2.75 -11.10
N HIS A 92 -12.90 2.48 -9.82
CA HIS A 92 -12.85 3.48 -8.76
C HIS A 92 -11.42 3.70 -8.31
N SER A 93 -10.96 4.95 -8.36
CA SER A 93 -9.67 5.37 -7.80
C SER A 93 -9.80 6.73 -7.16
N ILE A 94 -8.92 7.01 -6.20
CA ILE A 94 -8.91 8.30 -5.49
C ILE A 94 -8.36 9.44 -6.35
N THR A 95 -7.83 9.13 -7.50
CA THR A 95 -7.34 10.06 -8.53
C THR A 95 -7.77 9.55 -9.93
N PRO A 96 -7.82 10.39 -10.97
CA PRO A 96 -7.49 11.82 -10.98
C PRO A 96 -8.59 12.69 -10.36
N GLY A 97 -8.25 13.94 -10.10
CA GLY A 97 -9.17 14.98 -9.63
C GLY A 97 -8.82 15.51 -8.24
N HIS A 98 -9.46 16.62 -7.92
CA HIS A 98 -9.34 17.22 -6.60
C HIS A 98 -10.04 16.36 -5.54
N LYS A 99 -9.53 16.38 -4.34
CA LYS A 99 -10.14 15.66 -3.19
C LYS A 99 -11.67 15.79 -3.14
N LYS A 100 -12.17 17.01 -3.29
CA LYS A 100 -13.61 17.25 -3.22
C LYS A 100 -14.38 16.55 -4.35
N GLU A 101 -13.90 16.59 -5.58
CA GLU A 101 -14.55 15.95 -6.74
C GLU A 101 -14.60 14.43 -6.58
N VAL A 102 -13.51 13.85 -6.09
CA VAL A 102 -13.44 12.42 -5.79
C VAL A 102 -14.45 12.05 -4.70
N LEU A 103 -14.50 12.81 -3.61
CA LEU A 103 -15.44 12.58 -2.52
C LEU A 103 -16.89 12.79 -2.96
N ASP A 104 -17.17 13.77 -3.82
CA ASP A 104 -18.50 13.97 -4.43
C ASP A 104 -18.95 12.74 -5.22
N TYR A 105 -18.02 12.17 -6.02
CA TYR A 105 -18.27 10.95 -6.78
C TYR A 105 -18.56 9.76 -5.85
N TYR A 106 -17.79 9.59 -4.79
CA TYR A 106 -17.98 8.48 -3.83
C TYR A 106 -19.30 8.64 -3.04
N LEU A 107 -19.66 9.86 -2.66
CA LEU A 107 -20.94 10.14 -2.01
C LEU A 107 -22.11 9.87 -2.97
N GLY A 108 -22.00 10.34 -4.22
CA GLY A 108 -23.03 10.16 -5.24
C GLY A 108 -23.27 8.69 -5.62
N ASN A 109 -22.26 7.84 -5.48
CA ASN A 109 -22.34 6.40 -5.75
C ASN A 109 -22.62 5.56 -4.48
N GLY A 110 -22.84 6.19 -3.33
CA GLY A 110 -23.13 5.51 -2.08
C GLY A 110 -21.94 4.77 -1.45
N LEU A 111 -20.71 5.08 -1.90
CA LEU A 111 -19.49 4.46 -1.40
C LEU A 111 -19.05 5.06 -0.05
N VAL A 112 -19.44 6.29 0.23
CA VAL A 112 -19.28 6.94 1.54
C VAL A 112 -20.61 7.56 1.99
N GLY A 113 -20.87 7.56 3.30
CA GLY A 113 -22.02 8.24 3.87
C GLY A 113 -21.79 9.75 4.06
N LEU A 114 -22.85 10.55 4.12
CA LEU A 114 -22.76 12.01 4.27
C LEU A 114 -21.90 12.44 5.46
N LYS A 115 -22.00 11.76 6.60
CA LYS A 115 -21.24 12.07 7.81
C LYS A 115 -19.73 11.84 7.59
N GLN A 116 -19.37 10.75 6.92
CA GLN A 116 -17.98 10.45 6.57
C GLN A 116 -17.45 11.44 5.54
N TYR A 117 -18.22 11.73 4.49
CA TYR A 117 -17.88 12.72 3.48
C TYR A 117 -17.53 14.09 4.12
N GLN A 118 -18.38 14.60 5.03
CA GLN A 118 -18.14 15.87 5.72
C GLN A 118 -16.85 15.84 6.57
N ARG A 119 -16.58 14.70 7.23
CA ARG A 119 -15.37 14.50 8.00
C ARG A 119 -14.15 14.51 7.08
N TYR A 120 -14.19 13.78 5.99
CA TYR A 120 -13.07 13.66 5.04
C TYR A 120 -12.74 14.98 4.37
N LEU A 121 -13.75 15.75 3.98
CA LEU A 121 -13.54 17.10 3.44
C LEU A 121 -12.79 18.02 4.41
N ARG A 122 -13.08 17.90 5.70
CA ARG A 122 -12.51 18.75 6.73
C ARG A 122 -11.13 18.29 7.18
N ASP A 123 -10.96 17.00 7.42
CA ASP A 123 -9.86 16.45 8.20
C ASP A 123 -8.71 15.89 7.35
N TRP A 124 -9.00 15.45 6.13
CA TRP A 124 -7.97 14.90 5.26
C TRP A 124 -7.13 15.97 4.56
N PRO A 125 -5.87 15.66 4.20
CA PRO A 125 -5.05 16.52 3.35
C PRO A 125 -5.77 16.87 2.04
N ASP A 126 -5.45 17.99 1.45
CA ASP A 126 -5.94 18.34 0.13
C ASP A 126 -4.99 17.86 -0.96
N TRP A 127 -5.53 17.51 -2.12
CA TRP A 127 -4.76 17.16 -3.31
C TRP A 127 -5.53 17.57 -4.56
N HIS A 128 -4.80 17.81 -5.65
CA HIS A 128 -5.35 18.26 -6.92
C HIS A 128 -5.09 17.26 -8.06
N ASP A 129 -4.14 16.37 -7.87
CA ASP A 129 -3.72 15.37 -8.83
C ASP A 129 -3.12 14.15 -8.11
N PHE A 130 -2.60 13.21 -8.90
CA PHE A 130 -1.97 12.01 -8.36
C PHE A 130 -0.72 12.33 -7.54
N GLU A 131 0.10 13.28 -8.00
CA GLU A 131 1.34 13.65 -7.28
C GLU A 131 1.02 14.22 -5.91
N GLY A 132 0.04 15.12 -5.81
CA GLY A 132 -0.40 15.68 -4.54
C GLY A 132 -0.99 14.62 -3.60
N TYR A 133 -1.75 13.65 -4.14
CA TYR A 133 -2.22 12.50 -3.37
C TYR A 133 -1.05 11.66 -2.86
N ALA A 134 -0.08 11.34 -3.71
CA ALA A 134 1.09 10.57 -3.35
C ALA A 134 1.87 11.23 -2.20
N GLN A 135 2.12 12.53 -2.32
CA GLN A 135 2.79 13.32 -1.27
C GLN A 135 1.99 13.31 0.05
N ALA A 136 0.66 13.43 -0.02
CA ALA A 136 -0.19 13.36 1.16
C ALA A 136 -0.11 11.98 1.85
N VAL A 137 -0.10 10.89 1.10
CA VAL A 137 0.09 9.53 1.63
C VAL A 137 1.46 9.36 2.28
N GLU A 138 2.52 9.86 1.63
CA GLU A 138 3.87 9.82 2.18
C GLU A 138 4.01 10.62 3.48
N GLN A 139 3.34 11.78 3.57
CA GLN A 139 3.38 12.63 4.77
C GLN A 139 2.70 11.98 5.98
N VAL A 140 1.55 11.33 5.78
CA VAL A 140 0.87 10.66 6.89
C VAL A 140 1.55 9.35 7.27
N GLY A 141 2.22 8.71 6.32
CA GLY A 141 2.85 7.41 6.47
C GLY A 141 1.83 6.26 6.59
N THR A 142 2.22 5.09 6.10
CA THR A 142 1.39 3.90 6.16
C THR A 142 2.22 2.66 6.46
N ASN A 143 1.62 1.66 7.08
CA ASN A 143 2.28 0.37 7.34
C ASN A 143 2.27 -0.59 6.14
N CYS A 144 1.55 -0.24 5.05
CA CYS A 144 1.52 -1.01 3.80
C CYS A 144 2.07 -0.18 2.65
N ASN A 145 2.66 -0.87 1.67
CA ASN A 145 2.97 -0.25 0.38
C ASN A 145 1.70 -0.17 -0.47
N PHE A 146 1.60 0.84 -1.31
CA PHE A 146 0.50 1.01 -2.24
C PHE A 146 0.95 0.87 -3.69
N VAL A 147 0.12 0.18 -4.47
CA VAL A 147 0.08 0.26 -5.92
C VAL A 147 -1.28 0.84 -6.27
N THR A 148 -1.31 2.02 -6.86
CA THR A 148 -2.57 2.68 -7.20
C THR A 148 -2.80 2.63 -8.70
N LEU A 149 -3.87 1.96 -9.10
CA LEU A 149 -4.36 1.96 -10.48
C LEU A 149 -5.23 3.19 -10.70
N LEU A 150 -5.27 3.68 -11.93
CA LEU A 150 -6.21 4.72 -12.32
C LEU A 150 -7.51 4.07 -12.81
N GLY A 151 -8.58 4.24 -12.03
CA GLY A 151 -9.89 3.71 -12.35
C GLY A 151 -10.50 4.39 -13.56
N HIS A 152 -10.94 3.62 -14.55
CA HIS A 152 -11.61 4.14 -15.76
C HIS A 152 -12.81 5.04 -15.42
N GLY A 153 -13.63 4.64 -14.44
CA GLY A 153 -14.78 5.41 -13.99
C GLY A 153 -14.38 6.74 -13.38
N SER A 154 -13.33 6.77 -12.57
CA SER A 154 -12.80 8.00 -11.98
C SER A 154 -12.22 8.95 -13.03
N ILE A 155 -11.48 8.43 -14.01
CA ILE A 155 -10.99 9.23 -15.15
C ILE A 155 -12.17 9.83 -15.91
N ARG A 156 -13.17 9.00 -16.22
CA ARG A 156 -14.36 9.44 -16.93
C ARG A 156 -15.13 10.52 -16.17
N GLN A 157 -15.32 10.32 -14.88
CA GLN A 157 -15.94 11.27 -13.97
C GLN A 157 -15.22 12.63 -14.01
N TYR A 158 -13.90 12.61 -13.91
CA TYR A 158 -13.06 13.79 -13.91
C TYR A 158 -13.12 14.53 -15.25
N VAL A 159 -12.87 13.83 -16.36
CA VAL A 159 -12.80 14.43 -17.71
C VAL A 159 -14.16 14.97 -18.16
N MET A 160 -15.25 14.30 -17.82
CA MET A 160 -16.61 14.68 -18.19
C MET A 160 -17.32 15.57 -17.17
N HIS A 161 -16.62 16.02 -16.12
CA HIS A 161 -17.17 16.90 -15.07
C HIS A 161 -18.52 16.40 -14.52
N GLY A 162 -18.66 15.10 -14.31
CA GLY A 162 -19.87 14.47 -13.81
C GLY A 162 -20.95 14.15 -14.87
N ALA A 163 -20.79 14.55 -16.11
CA ALA A 163 -21.76 14.32 -17.18
C ALA A 163 -21.61 12.93 -17.84
N TYR A 164 -21.35 11.88 -17.08
CA TYR A 164 -21.00 10.54 -17.56
C TYR A 164 -22.17 9.71 -18.10
N ASN A 165 -23.36 10.24 -18.16
CA ASN A 165 -24.55 9.60 -18.74
C ASN A 165 -24.69 9.76 -20.27
N ARG A 166 -23.71 10.37 -20.93
CA ARG A 166 -23.57 10.53 -22.38
C ARG A 166 -22.24 9.98 -22.88
N ALA A 167 -22.09 9.86 -24.20
CA ALA A 167 -20.77 9.57 -24.75
C ALA A 167 -19.82 10.76 -24.54
N PRO A 168 -18.50 10.52 -24.34
CA PRO A 168 -17.50 11.57 -24.35
C PRO A 168 -17.36 12.21 -25.74
N ASP A 169 -17.06 13.49 -25.80
CA ASP A 169 -16.65 14.12 -27.03
C ASP A 169 -15.18 13.80 -27.40
N GLU A 170 -14.68 14.35 -28.54
CA GLU A 170 -13.33 14.04 -29.02
C GLU A 170 -12.24 14.51 -28.06
N LEU A 171 -12.40 15.66 -27.39
CA LEU A 171 -11.44 16.19 -26.42
C LEU A 171 -11.43 15.37 -25.14
N GLU A 172 -12.61 15.06 -24.62
CA GLU A 172 -12.80 14.18 -23.46
C GLU A 172 -12.22 12.78 -23.73
N GLN A 173 -12.44 12.24 -24.93
CA GLN A 173 -11.87 10.96 -25.34
C GLN A 173 -10.34 10.98 -25.41
N ALA A 174 -9.75 12.06 -25.94
CA ALA A 174 -8.30 12.22 -25.99
C ALA A 174 -7.68 12.33 -24.59
N GLN A 175 -8.29 13.07 -23.67
CA GLN A 175 -7.85 13.19 -22.29
C GLN A 175 -7.96 11.84 -21.55
N HIS A 176 -9.04 11.11 -21.79
CA HIS A 176 -9.26 9.78 -21.25
C HIS A 176 -8.18 8.78 -21.69
N GLY A 177 -7.77 8.82 -22.95
CA GLY A 177 -6.73 7.96 -23.52
C GLY A 177 -5.30 8.28 -23.06
N SER A 178 -5.06 9.45 -22.46
CA SER A 178 -3.75 9.86 -21.95
C SER A 178 -3.44 9.33 -20.54
N GLY A 179 -4.41 8.70 -19.87
CA GLY A 179 -4.24 8.14 -18.52
C GLY A 179 -3.19 7.03 -18.48
N ARG A 180 -2.11 7.21 -17.72
CA ARG A 180 -1.12 6.16 -17.49
C ARG A 180 -1.69 5.08 -16.57
N LEU A 181 -1.49 3.82 -16.93
CA LEU A 181 -1.99 2.64 -16.22
C LEU A 181 -1.14 2.31 -14.98
N GLY A 182 -1.36 3.01 -13.90
CA GLY A 182 -0.84 2.62 -12.59
C GLY A 182 0.42 3.35 -12.14
N TYR A 183 0.45 3.66 -10.84
CA TYR A 183 1.58 4.24 -10.14
C TYR A 183 1.91 3.40 -8.92
N PHE A 184 3.20 3.26 -8.62
CA PHE A 184 3.68 2.61 -7.42
C PHE A 184 4.03 3.68 -6.37
N LEU A 185 3.36 3.63 -5.23
CA LEU A 185 3.71 4.41 -4.06
C LEU A 185 4.40 3.50 -3.05
N ARG A 186 5.62 3.81 -2.70
CA ARG A 186 6.32 3.17 -1.60
C ARG A 186 6.22 4.08 -0.38
N SER A 187 5.51 3.64 0.66
CA SER A 187 5.61 4.32 1.95
C SER A 187 7.03 4.12 2.51
N GLY A 188 7.72 5.20 2.86
CA GLY A 188 9.10 5.15 3.35
C GLY A 188 9.30 4.45 4.69
N LEU A 189 8.22 3.91 5.29
CA LEU A 189 8.21 3.37 6.65
C LEU A 189 8.25 1.84 6.72
N CYS A 190 8.06 1.11 5.61
CA CYS A 190 8.17 -0.34 5.63
C CYS A 190 9.43 -0.80 4.89
N PRO A 191 10.48 -1.26 5.60
CA PRO A 191 11.55 -2.00 4.96
C PRO A 191 10.95 -3.25 4.31
N GLN A 192 11.59 -3.76 3.23
CA GLN A 192 11.11 -4.89 2.42
C GLN A 192 10.35 -5.91 3.27
N PRO A 193 9.10 -6.21 2.92
CA PRO A 193 8.23 -6.99 3.78
C PRO A 193 8.67 -8.44 3.84
N VAL A 194 9.20 -8.83 4.98
CA VAL A 194 9.43 -10.23 5.34
C VAL A 194 8.37 -10.61 6.35
N CYS A 195 7.55 -11.61 6.05
CA CYS A 195 6.55 -12.14 6.96
C CYS A 195 6.97 -13.48 7.53
N LEU A 196 6.71 -13.69 8.82
CA LEU A 196 6.78 -15.00 9.46
C LEU A 196 5.38 -15.62 9.49
N TYR A 197 5.17 -16.67 8.71
CA TYR A 197 3.92 -17.43 8.76
C TYR A 197 3.95 -18.38 9.98
N GLY A 198 2.93 -18.26 10.85
CA GLY A 198 2.85 -19.02 12.11
C GLY A 198 3.00 -18.16 13.37
N GLY A 199 3.05 -16.88 13.23
CA GLY A 199 3.08 -15.82 14.22
C GLY A 199 3.57 -14.55 13.59
N THR A 200 2.75 -13.53 13.61
CA THR A 200 3.06 -12.23 13.01
C THR A 200 4.26 -11.62 13.72
N VAL A 201 5.38 -11.43 13.03
CA VAL A 201 6.36 -10.45 13.48
C VAL A 201 5.84 -9.11 12.98
N GLN A 202 5.27 -8.34 13.87
CA GLN A 202 5.13 -6.91 13.66
C GLN A 202 6.54 -6.35 13.50
N CYS A 203 6.82 -5.63 12.44
CA CYS A 203 7.82 -4.58 12.51
C CYS A 203 7.30 -3.62 13.58
N SER A 204 7.77 -3.76 14.81
CA SER A 204 7.53 -2.78 15.84
C SER A 204 8.23 -1.52 15.37
N GLN A 205 7.47 -0.50 15.03
CA GLN A 205 7.98 0.85 15.07
C GLN A 205 8.31 1.10 16.54
N SER A 206 9.58 0.96 16.90
CA SER A 206 10.07 1.52 18.12
C SER A 206 10.02 3.02 17.98
N ASP A 207 9.13 3.63 18.74
CA ASP A 207 9.16 5.00 19.20
C ASP A 207 9.75 6.05 18.23
N GLN A 208 8.90 6.64 17.41
CA GLN A 208 9.04 8.05 17.13
C GLN A 208 7.90 8.78 17.83
N THR A 209 8.17 9.14 19.08
CA THR A 209 7.46 10.18 19.81
C THR A 209 7.64 11.47 19.02
N ILE A 210 6.55 12.03 18.53
CA ILE A 210 6.45 13.46 18.25
C ILE A 210 5.79 14.10 19.45
#